data_a596e588e2082a7356f6e41f6a8fbe33
#
_entry.id   a596e588e2082a7356f6e41f6a8fbe33
#
_cell.length_a   1.000
_cell.length_b   1.000
_cell.length_c   1.000
_cell.angle_alpha   90.00
_cell.angle_beta   90.00
_cell.angle_gamma   90.00
#
_symmetry.space_group_name_H-M   'P 1'
#
loop_
_entity.id
_entity.type
_entity.pdbx_description
1 polymer ?
#
loop_
_entity_poly.entity_id
_entity_poly.type
_entity_poly.pdbx_seq_one_letter_code
_entity_poly.pdbx_strand_id
1 'polypeptide(L)'
;MGRPRKTDGLKPTLVRRGDKIYAYETTSYMENGKKVNVKRYLGVYDPLTNKILPKNENRCADRKKKSSEERAFRIIDDVECGDYGGVYLLDEIQRQIDLGKDLQRSFGSVSKLILTSGIALMIGNPRVYSIGNTLNHTWLRRYYGVESSLDSGSMTALTEQIGHSQANIDTFFSFRMEDCKDVICWDTTTHGSYTDMEGLAQYLSVNKDNEDIEQFKVGLATDFRGVPKLFRIYPGSLNDMQTVHRLLDDMDEFELANVIVTLDRGFLSGKNCKDIIDRDRRFVMPGKAEFKVFKTLLTRFSGSNNKVDMRYDDHIYSVMESELGLMRSETRKASDGSDAYDFTLPGMEGHGKDGMLKAYVCYDTETYNDQMQQHKLMISDLMERAGRIDSDHPVEVFNKLAGKAVKYFEVKADGRKVEVELKNNAETFFRNRAGMFILVTSADVTWSQSMTAYDARRLTEQAYNHSKEEDKRFRTPNKTRLNGRMMIRFISLTLKCEIAARIREANMVSKLDVTTCIESMNTIGARKYGDVSRLTEITKQCRTICEVLHVDVPTEVRENREICDMMALP
;
A
#
# COMPACT_ATOMS: atom_id res chain seq x y z
N MET A 1 23.60 45.63 48.94
CA MET A 1 23.59 46.51 47.75
C MET A 1 25.02 46.99 47.50
N GLY A 2 25.69 46.41 46.52
CA GLY A 2 27.05 46.73 46.07
C GLY A 2 27.02 47.83 45.01
N ARG A 3 27.83 48.87 45.15
CA ARG A 3 27.96 49.98 44.18
C ARG A 3 28.30 49.45 42.77
N PRO A 4 27.73 50.02 41.69
CA PRO A 4 28.13 49.70 40.33
C PRO A 4 29.57 50.19 40.07
N ARG A 5 30.45 49.32 39.68
CA ARG A 5 31.80 49.67 39.24
C ARG A 5 31.75 50.34 37.85
N LYS A 6 32.42 51.51 37.76
CA LYS A 6 32.64 52.25 36.51
C LYS A 6 33.30 51.32 35.47
N THR A 7 32.72 51.24 34.31
CA THR A 7 33.19 50.45 33.17
C THR A 7 33.95 51.29 32.16
N ASP A 8 34.93 52.08 32.64
CA ASP A 8 35.86 52.78 31.75
C ASP A 8 37.19 52.03 31.72
N GLY A 9 37.51 51.38 30.61
CA GLY A 9 38.87 50.90 30.33
C GLY A 9 39.14 49.40 30.27
N LEU A 10 38.14 48.53 30.19
CA LEU A 10 38.41 47.10 29.97
C LEU A 10 38.83 46.84 28.54
N LYS A 11 40.12 46.38 28.33
CA LYS A 11 40.60 45.96 27.03
C LYS A 11 39.78 44.76 26.53
N PRO A 12 39.28 44.80 25.28
CA PRO A 12 38.52 43.69 24.73
C PRO A 12 39.36 42.44 24.59
N THR A 13 38.79 41.27 24.86
CA THR A 13 39.42 39.98 24.62
C THR A 13 39.27 39.66 23.15
N LEU A 14 40.40 39.53 22.43
CA LEU A 14 40.40 39.17 21.00
C LEU A 14 40.53 37.66 20.81
N VAL A 15 39.65 37.07 19.98
CA VAL A 15 39.61 35.62 19.68
C VAL A 15 39.66 35.45 18.16
N ARG A 16 40.72 34.81 17.65
CA ARG A 16 40.86 34.51 16.21
C ARG A 16 40.08 33.24 15.88
N ARG A 17 39.24 33.29 14.83
CA ARG A 17 38.54 32.12 14.24
C ARG A 17 38.64 32.24 12.73
N GLY A 18 39.45 31.39 12.11
CA GLY A 18 39.80 31.48 10.68
C GLY A 18 40.48 32.81 10.38
N ASP A 19 40.07 33.51 9.34
CA ASP A 19 40.63 34.77 8.90
C ASP A 19 40.09 36.01 9.65
N LYS A 20 39.19 35.85 10.62
CA LYS A 20 38.58 36.95 11.38
C LYS A 20 38.95 36.92 12.84
N ILE A 21 39.14 38.13 13.39
CA ILE A 21 39.37 38.36 14.83
C ILE A 21 38.14 38.96 15.47
N TYR A 22 37.60 38.27 16.46
CA TYR A 22 36.38 38.68 17.15
C TYR A 22 36.72 39.31 18.49
N ALA A 23 36.11 40.44 18.77
CA ALA A 23 36.29 41.17 20.02
C ALA A 23 35.15 40.87 20.99
N TYR A 24 35.50 40.55 22.24
CA TYR A 24 34.55 40.29 23.33
C TYR A 24 34.87 41.12 24.55
N GLU A 25 33.87 41.62 25.21
CA GLU A 25 33.95 42.11 26.59
C GLU A 25 33.80 40.90 27.52
N THR A 26 34.74 40.72 28.44
CA THR A 26 34.69 39.60 29.37
C THR A 26 34.49 40.17 30.80
N THR A 27 33.37 39.84 31.41
CA THR A 27 33.05 40.17 32.81
C THR A 27 33.10 38.87 33.62
N SER A 28 33.65 39.00 34.87
CA SER A 28 33.73 37.84 35.76
C SER A 28 33.01 38.16 37.07
N TYR A 29 32.24 37.21 37.55
CA TYR A 29 31.60 37.27 38.87
C TYR A 29 31.72 35.93 39.59
N MET A 30 31.49 35.93 40.89
CA MET A 30 31.48 34.72 41.70
C MET A 30 30.06 34.24 41.90
N GLU A 31 29.82 32.98 41.54
CA GLU A 31 28.54 32.30 41.76
C GLU A 31 28.82 30.96 42.45
N ASN A 32 28.23 30.74 43.60
CA ASN A 32 28.41 29.53 44.42
C ASN A 32 29.88 29.15 44.66
N GLY A 33 30.74 30.17 44.92
CA GLY A 33 32.18 29.98 45.19
C GLY A 33 33.05 29.66 43.93
N LYS A 34 32.44 29.65 42.74
CA LYS A 34 33.16 29.44 41.47
C LYS A 34 33.14 30.74 40.65
N LYS A 35 34.29 31.03 40.00
CA LYS A 35 34.41 32.19 39.11
C LYS A 35 33.74 31.89 37.78
N VAL A 36 32.66 32.62 37.45
CA VAL A 36 31.94 32.55 36.17
C VAL A 36 32.40 33.69 35.28
N ASN A 37 32.79 33.41 34.06
CA ASN A 37 33.19 34.39 33.06
C ASN A 37 32.06 34.50 31.98
N VAL A 38 31.48 35.67 31.86
CA VAL A 38 30.50 35.97 30.81
C VAL A 38 31.18 36.80 29.72
N LYS A 39 31.05 36.35 28.47
CA LYS A 39 31.62 37.02 27.31
C LYS A 39 30.51 37.63 26.47
N ARG A 40 30.54 38.98 26.33
CA ARG A 40 29.63 39.74 25.46
C ARG A 40 30.35 40.04 24.14
N TYR A 41 29.77 39.67 23.01
CA TYR A 41 30.33 39.96 21.69
C TYR A 41 30.23 41.45 21.35
N LEU A 42 31.34 42.09 20.97
CA LEU A 42 31.42 43.51 20.62
C LEU A 42 31.45 43.75 19.10
N GLY A 43 32.03 42.81 18.31
CA GLY A 43 32.17 42.98 16.88
C GLY A 43 33.40 42.27 16.32
N VAL A 44 33.70 42.52 15.04
CA VAL A 44 34.93 42.03 14.40
C VAL A 44 36.04 43.09 14.56
N TYR A 45 37.21 42.68 15.06
CA TYR A 45 38.36 43.53 15.18
C TYR A 45 39.11 43.59 13.84
N ASP A 46 39.36 44.79 13.33
CA ASP A 46 40.19 45.02 12.15
C ASP A 46 41.62 45.38 12.57
N PRO A 47 42.61 44.52 12.29
CA PRO A 47 44.00 44.77 12.69
C PRO A 47 44.65 45.95 11.94
N LEU A 48 44.15 46.33 10.75
CA LEU A 48 44.71 47.41 9.93
C LEU A 48 44.31 48.78 10.47
N THR A 49 43.06 48.90 10.91
CA THR A 49 42.51 50.19 11.43
C THR A 49 42.54 50.25 12.95
N ASN A 50 42.87 49.17 13.64
CA ASN A 50 42.86 49.03 15.11
C ASN A 50 41.48 49.36 15.73
N LYS A 51 40.38 49.07 14.98
CA LYS A 51 39.02 49.36 15.42
C LYS A 51 38.16 48.11 15.50
N ILE A 52 37.16 48.12 16.39
CA ILE A 52 36.16 47.08 16.47
C ILE A 52 34.95 47.56 15.63
N LEU A 53 34.64 46.79 14.61
CA LEU A 53 33.45 47.02 13.77
C LEU A 53 32.22 46.40 14.44
N PRO A 54 31.22 47.17 14.85
CA PRO A 54 30.04 46.68 15.53
C PRO A 54 29.18 45.82 14.57
N LYS A 55 28.38 44.92 15.15
CA LYS A 55 27.57 43.95 14.41
C LYS A 55 26.69 44.55 13.29
N ASN A 56 26.23 45.79 13.46
CA ASN A 56 25.36 46.47 12.49
C ASN A 56 26.13 47.08 11.30
N GLU A 57 27.37 47.49 11.49
CA GLU A 57 28.22 48.04 10.41
C GLU A 57 28.76 46.95 9.49
N ASN A 58 29.03 45.74 10.00
CA ASN A 58 29.42 44.59 9.15
C ASN A 58 28.29 44.18 8.16
N ARG A 59 27.01 44.33 8.52
CA ARG A 59 25.90 44.08 7.59
C ARG A 59 25.79 45.18 6.53
N CYS A 60 26.22 46.40 6.78
CA CYS A 60 26.21 47.49 5.82
C CYS A 60 27.43 47.50 4.88
N ALA A 61 28.62 47.10 5.36
CA ALA A 61 29.82 47.04 4.54
C ALA A 61 29.78 45.89 3.52
N ASP A 62 29.27 44.70 3.91
CA ASP A 62 29.00 43.60 3.02
C ASP A 62 27.89 43.89 1.98
N ARG A 63 26.93 44.77 2.33
CA ARG A 63 25.88 45.22 1.39
C ARG A 63 26.37 46.19 0.32
N LYS A 64 27.38 47.03 0.58
CA LYS A 64 27.84 48.06 -0.38
C LYS A 64 28.81 47.58 -1.45
N LYS A 65 29.51 46.41 -1.24
CA LYS A 65 30.38 45.81 -2.26
C LYS A 65 29.65 44.87 -3.24
N LYS A 66 28.39 44.55 -2.97
CA LYS A 66 27.57 43.59 -3.71
C LYS A 66 26.64 44.26 -4.76
N SER A 67 26.91 45.43 -5.33
CA SER A 67 25.84 46.17 -6.01
C SER A 67 25.75 46.13 -7.52
N SER A 68 26.69 45.56 -8.27
CA SER A 68 26.56 45.45 -9.73
C SER A 68 26.61 44.00 -10.26
N GLU A 69 27.49 43.18 -9.71
CA GLU A 69 27.54 41.75 -10.08
C GLU A 69 26.41 40.96 -9.42
N GLU A 70 25.99 41.35 -8.19
CA GLU A 70 24.84 40.72 -7.51
C GLU A 70 23.47 41.05 -8.13
N ARG A 71 23.30 42.14 -8.84
CA ARG A 71 22.04 42.35 -9.60
C ARG A 71 21.88 41.38 -10.76
N ALA A 72 22.98 40.98 -11.40
CA ALA A 72 22.94 39.95 -12.46
C ALA A 72 22.74 38.54 -11.85
N PHE A 73 23.35 38.26 -10.67
CA PHE A 73 23.11 37.01 -9.95
C PHE A 73 21.75 36.96 -9.26
N ARG A 74 21.19 38.09 -8.77
CA ARG A 74 19.83 38.14 -8.21
C ARG A 74 18.74 37.80 -9.20
N ILE A 75 18.94 38.06 -10.49
CA ILE A 75 17.99 37.65 -11.56
C ILE A 75 17.98 36.12 -11.70
N ILE A 76 19.06 35.41 -11.31
CA ILE A 76 19.15 33.97 -11.34
C ILE A 76 18.61 33.36 -10.01
N ASP A 77 18.77 34.06 -8.88
CA ASP A 77 18.28 33.63 -7.56
C ASP A 77 16.73 33.74 -7.41
N ASP A 78 16.05 34.51 -8.28
CA ASP A 78 14.59 34.66 -8.28
C ASP A 78 13.89 33.66 -9.24
N VAL A 79 14.63 32.71 -9.81
CA VAL A 79 14.02 31.63 -10.61
C VAL A 79 13.59 30.49 -9.71
N GLU A 80 12.29 30.37 -9.54
CA GLU A 80 11.71 29.22 -8.87
C GLU A 80 11.50 28.09 -9.87
N CYS A 81 11.92 26.90 -9.51
CA CYS A 81 11.76 25.71 -10.34
C CYS A 81 11.34 24.49 -9.50
N GLY A 82 10.64 23.57 -10.12
CA GLY A 82 10.24 22.32 -9.48
C GLY A 82 9.64 21.34 -10.49
N ASP A 83 9.67 20.06 -10.15
CA ASP A 83 9.05 19.01 -10.96
C ASP A 83 7.53 19.23 -10.97
N TYR A 84 6.95 19.30 -12.18
CA TYR A 84 5.56 19.69 -12.38
C TYR A 84 4.70 18.57 -12.94
N GLY A 85 5.20 17.83 -13.94
CA GLY A 85 4.36 16.94 -14.73
C GLY A 85 3.75 15.78 -13.92
N GLY A 86 4.48 15.24 -12.95
CA GLY A 86 3.93 14.21 -12.04
C GLY A 86 2.82 14.78 -11.16
N VAL A 87 2.96 16.02 -10.67
CA VAL A 87 1.90 16.71 -9.88
C VAL A 87 0.66 16.92 -10.74
N TYR A 88 0.83 17.42 -11.95
CA TYR A 88 -0.25 17.64 -12.90
C TYR A 88 -1.00 16.35 -13.23
N LEU A 89 -0.26 15.28 -13.56
CA LEU A 89 -0.83 13.98 -13.89
C LEU A 89 -1.71 13.45 -12.75
N LEU A 90 -1.19 13.49 -11.52
CA LEU A 90 -1.91 12.98 -10.36
C LEU A 90 -3.11 13.84 -9.97
N ASP A 91 -3.05 15.17 -10.19
CA ASP A 91 -4.21 16.05 -10.01
C ASP A 91 -5.31 15.74 -11.02
N GLU A 92 -4.99 15.57 -12.30
CA GLU A 92 -5.99 15.23 -13.31
C GLU A 92 -6.64 13.86 -13.04
N ILE A 93 -5.83 12.84 -12.66
CA ILE A 93 -6.36 11.50 -12.32
C ILE A 93 -7.27 11.57 -11.09
N GLN A 94 -6.84 12.25 -10.01
CA GLN A 94 -7.63 12.33 -8.78
C GLN A 94 -8.99 13.05 -9.01
N ARG A 95 -9.03 14.03 -9.94
CA ARG A 95 -10.28 14.70 -10.33
C ARG A 95 -11.22 13.77 -11.10
N GLN A 96 -10.67 13.00 -12.04
CA GLN A 96 -11.46 12.06 -12.85
C GLN A 96 -12.11 10.94 -12.02
N ILE A 97 -11.53 10.60 -10.86
CA ILE A 97 -12.07 9.59 -9.93
C ILE A 97 -12.75 10.21 -8.70
N ASP A 98 -13.05 11.51 -8.71
CA ASP A 98 -13.69 12.28 -7.64
C ASP A 98 -13.00 12.21 -6.26
N LEU A 99 -11.71 11.78 -6.19
CA LEU A 99 -11.00 11.54 -4.94
C LEU A 99 -10.89 12.80 -4.07
N GLY A 100 -10.55 13.95 -4.68
CA GLY A 100 -10.46 15.24 -3.99
C GLY A 100 -11.83 15.73 -3.53
N LYS A 101 -12.88 15.49 -4.30
CA LYS A 101 -14.27 15.81 -3.94
C LYS A 101 -14.73 15.02 -2.72
N ASP A 102 -14.48 13.70 -2.69
CA ASP A 102 -14.83 12.85 -1.56
C ASP A 102 -14.05 13.26 -0.30
N LEU A 103 -12.75 13.60 -0.44
CA LEU A 103 -11.95 14.14 0.65
C LEU A 103 -12.52 15.48 1.15
N GLN A 104 -12.91 16.38 0.26
CA GLN A 104 -13.45 17.69 0.63
C GLN A 104 -14.77 17.56 1.39
N ARG A 105 -15.67 16.69 0.94
CA ARG A 105 -16.96 16.41 1.60
C ARG A 105 -16.78 15.79 2.99
N SER A 106 -15.75 14.95 3.16
CA SER A 106 -15.53 14.22 4.40
C SER A 106 -14.66 14.95 5.41
N PHE A 107 -13.59 15.62 4.97
CA PHE A 107 -12.57 16.22 5.84
C PHE A 107 -12.52 17.76 5.81
N GLY A 108 -13.28 18.41 4.93
CA GLY A 108 -13.35 19.88 4.86
C GLY A 108 -11.97 20.52 4.68
N SER A 109 -11.59 21.44 5.55
CA SER A 109 -10.35 22.20 5.43
C SER A 109 -9.06 21.37 5.47
N VAL A 110 -9.10 20.14 5.99
CA VAL A 110 -7.92 19.26 6.08
C VAL A 110 -7.71 18.45 4.79
N SER A 111 -8.73 18.35 3.95
CA SER A 111 -8.72 17.54 2.71
C SER A 111 -7.55 17.87 1.78
N LYS A 112 -7.25 19.15 1.60
CA LYS A 112 -6.13 19.64 0.77
C LYS A 112 -4.78 19.11 1.26
N LEU A 113 -4.55 19.09 2.58
CA LEU A 113 -3.32 18.55 3.18
C LEU A 113 -3.23 17.02 3.02
N ILE A 114 -4.36 16.32 3.15
CA ILE A 114 -4.42 14.86 2.98
C ILE A 114 -4.06 14.51 1.53
N LEU A 115 -4.70 15.13 0.55
CA LEU A 115 -4.44 14.88 -0.88
C LEU A 115 -2.99 15.23 -1.26
N THR A 116 -2.51 16.42 -0.84
CA THR A 116 -1.13 16.85 -1.08
C THR A 116 -0.12 15.85 -0.52
N SER A 117 -0.39 15.33 0.69
CA SER A 117 0.47 14.33 1.32
C SER A 117 0.47 13.00 0.56
N GLY A 118 -0.68 12.54 0.09
CA GLY A 118 -0.81 11.32 -0.72
C GLY A 118 -0.10 11.43 -2.07
N ILE A 119 -0.25 12.57 -2.76
CA ILE A 119 0.45 12.85 -4.02
C ILE A 119 1.98 12.94 -3.79
N ALA A 120 2.42 13.58 -2.70
CA ALA A 120 3.85 13.67 -2.38
C ALA A 120 4.48 12.29 -2.12
N LEU A 121 3.76 11.36 -1.50
CA LEU A 121 4.19 9.97 -1.35
C LEU A 121 4.36 9.29 -2.72
N MET A 122 3.46 9.54 -3.65
CA MET A 122 3.48 8.94 -4.97
C MET A 122 4.65 9.43 -5.83
N ILE A 123 4.95 10.75 -5.79
CA ILE A 123 6.01 11.36 -6.60
C ILE A 123 7.40 11.05 -6.07
N GLY A 124 7.61 11.18 -4.76
CA GLY A 124 8.94 11.12 -4.15
C GLY A 124 9.24 9.79 -3.46
N ASN A 125 8.27 8.89 -3.40
CA ASN A 125 8.33 7.67 -2.56
C ASN A 125 8.94 7.94 -1.16
N PRO A 126 8.62 9.07 -0.50
CA PRO A 126 9.17 9.39 0.79
C PRO A 126 8.41 8.66 1.89
N ARG A 127 9.05 8.55 3.04
CA ARG A 127 8.33 8.17 4.26
C ARG A 127 7.35 9.29 4.63
N VAL A 128 6.19 8.94 5.20
CA VAL A 128 5.14 9.91 5.57
C VAL A 128 5.67 11.13 6.34
N TYR A 129 6.66 10.93 7.23
CA TYR A 129 7.26 12.03 8.01
C TYR A 129 8.39 12.80 7.28
N SER A 130 8.66 12.51 6.03
CA SER A 130 9.64 13.22 5.20
C SER A 130 9.04 13.85 3.94
N ILE A 131 7.72 13.94 3.86
CA ILE A 131 6.96 14.54 2.75
C ILE A 131 7.41 15.99 2.47
N GLY A 132 7.77 16.75 3.50
CA GLY A 132 8.27 18.11 3.35
C GLY A 132 9.45 18.25 2.38
N ASN A 133 10.31 17.22 2.27
CA ASN A 133 11.41 17.23 1.31
C ASN A 133 10.90 17.19 -0.15
N THR A 134 9.88 16.36 -0.44
CA THR A 134 9.25 16.29 -1.76
C THR A 134 8.62 17.64 -2.14
N LEU A 135 7.97 18.32 -1.19
CA LEU A 135 7.39 19.65 -1.42
C LEU A 135 8.44 20.72 -1.81
N ASN A 136 9.68 20.56 -1.38
CA ASN A 136 10.74 21.53 -1.69
C ASN A 136 11.34 21.36 -3.09
N HIS A 137 11.21 20.17 -3.70
CA HIS A 137 11.76 19.86 -5.02
C HIS A 137 10.70 19.81 -6.12
N THR A 138 9.41 19.75 -5.75
CA THR A 138 8.31 19.67 -6.70
C THR A 138 7.47 20.96 -6.69
N TRP A 139 6.66 21.13 -7.74
CA TRP A 139 5.70 22.25 -7.83
C TRP A 139 4.47 22.07 -6.92
N LEU A 140 4.37 20.94 -6.20
CA LEU A 140 3.19 20.50 -5.46
C LEU A 140 2.67 21.53 -4.44
N ARG A 141 3.57 22.17 -3.69
CA ARG A 141 3.22 23.23 -2.74
C ARG A 141 2.50 24.41 -3.42
N ARG A 142 3.04 24.88 -4.54
CA ARG A 142 2.48 25.99 -5.29
C ARG A 142 1.22 25.59 -6.04
N TYR A 143 1.23 24.36 -6.56
CA TYR A 143 0.11 23.80 -7.31
C TYR A 143 -1.19 23.89 -6.50
N TYR A 144 -1.15 23.52 -5.22
CA TYR A 144 -2.31 23.57 -4.34
C TYR A 144 -2.32 24.78 -3.38
N GLY A 145 -1.32 25.65 -3.39
CA GLY A 145 -1.23 26.77 -2.46
C GLY A 145 -1.10 26.35 -0.99
N VAL A 146 -0.33 25.28 -0.71
CA VAL A 146 -0.16 24.74 0.64
C VAL A 146 0.89 25.54 1.40
N GLU A 147 0.50 26.22 2.48
CA GLU A 147 1.42 26.99 3.33
C GLU A 147 2.19 26.11 4.33
N SER A 148 1.61 24.99 4.76
CA SER A 148 2.25 24.05 5.71
C SER A 148 3.56 23.50 5.15
N SER A 149 4.58 23.39 6.01
CA SER A 149 5.86 22.77 5.67
C SER A 149 5.74 21.25 5.46
N LEU A 150 4.69 20.62 6.00
CA LEU A 150 4.52 19.16 6.08
C LEU A 150 5.79 18.46 6.59
N ASP A 151 6.51 19.11 7.52
CA ASP A 151 7.62 18.51 8.24
C ASP A 151 7.14 17.45 9.24
N SER A 152 8.06 16.79 9.93
CA SER A 152 7.73 15.71 10.87
C SER A 152 6.75 16.12 11.96
N GLY A 153 6.79 17.39 12.42
CA GLY A 153 5.90 17.92 13.46
C GLY A 153 4.48 18.12 12.93
N SER A 154 4.35 18.84 11.81
CA SER A 154 3.06 19.08 11.15
C SER A 154 2.42 17.80 10.63
N MET A 155 3.22 16.83 10.12
CA MET A 155 2.71 15.51 9.73
C MET A 155 2.22 14.69 10.92
N THR A 156 2.88 14.82 12.08
CA THR A 156 2.40 14.19 13.31
C THR A 156 1.04 14.75 13.73
N ALA A 157 0.88 16.07 13.72
CA ALA A 157 -0.39 16.72 14.04
C ALA A 157 -1.49 16.35 13.03
N LEU A 158 -1.17 16.34 11.73
CA LEU A 158 -2.11 15.97 10.66
C LEU A 158 -2.59 14.52 10.82
N THR A 159 -1.67 13.57 11.02
CA THR A 159 -2.04 12.16 11.19
C THR A 159 -2.86 11.92 12.46
N GLU A 160 -2.61 12.66 13.52
CA GLU A 160 -3.39 12.60 14.74
C GLU A 160 -4.80 13.19 14.54
N GLN A 161 -4.92 14.34 13.87
CA GLN A 161 -6.19 14.97 13.53
C GLN A 161 -7.06 14.07 12.67
N ILE A 162 -6.50 13.47 11.60
CA ILE A 162 -7.22 12.52 10.74
C ILE A 162 -7.70 11.32 11.55
N GLY A 163 -6.81 10.73 12.35
CA GLY A 163 -7.11 9.50 13.08
C GLY A 163 -8.13 9.68 14.22
N HIS A 164 -8.28 10.88 14.77
CA HIS A 164 -9.35 11.19 15.72
C HIS A 164 -10.72 11.30 15.07
N SER A 165 -10.78 11.55 13.77
CA SER A 165 -12.01 11.78 13.02
C SER A 165 -12.51 10.48 12.35
N GLN A 166 -12.79 9.43 13.15
CA GLN A 166 -13.24 8.13 12.59
C GLN A 166 -14.51 8.30 11.74
N ALA A 167 -15.46 9.13 12.16
CA ALA A 167 -16.68 9.41 11.40
C ALA A 167 -16.37 10.00 10.00
N ASN A 168 -15.36 10.87 9.90
CA ASN A 168 -14.96 11.44 8.61
C ASN A 168 -14.29 10.37 7.72
N ILE A 169 -13.52 9.46 8.32
CA ILE A 169 -12.93 8.32 7.61
C ILE A 169 -14.05 7.41 7.06
N ASP A 170 -15.05 7.09 7.87
CA ASP A 170 -16.17 6.25 7.46
C ASP A 170 -17.04 6.95 6.39
N THR A 171 -17.29 8.26 6.53
CA THR A 171 -17.97 9.07 5.49
C THR A 171 -17.18 9.09 4.18
N PHE A 172 -15.85 9.21 4.24
CA PHE A 172 -15.02 9.12 3.03
C PHE A 172 -15.16 7.75 2.35
N PHE A 173 -15.14 6.67 3.12
CA PHE A 173 -15.28 5.33 2.56
C PHE A 173 -16.69 5.07 2.00
N SER A 174 -17.76 5.63 2.61
CA SER A 174 -19.10 5.50 2.03
C SER A 174 -19.13 6.08 0.60
N PHE A 175 -18.61 7.29 0.39
CA PHE A 175 -18.53 7.87 -0.97
C PHE A 175 -17.68 7.02 -1.93
N ARG A 176 -16.50 6.51 -1.46
CA ARG A 176 -15.67 5.65 -2.30
C ARG A 176 -16.33 4.32 -2.65
N MET A 177 -17.21 3.80 -1.80
CA MET A 177 -17.93 2.55 -2.01
C MET A 177 -19.19 2.71 -2.87
N GLU A 178 -19.81 3.90 -2.94
CA GLU A 178 -20.98 4.18 -3.80
C GLU A 178 -20.73 3.82 -5.28
N ASP A 179 -19.49 3.94 -5.76
CA ASP A 179 -19.09 3.60 -7.13
C ASP A 179 -18.89 2.09 -7.35
N CYS A 180 -18.93 1.27 -6.30
CA CYS A 180 -18.74 -0.18 -6.40
C CYS A 180 -20.03 -0.87 -6.83
N LYS A 181 -20.21 -1.09 -8.14
CA LYS A 181 -21.47 -1.63 -8.70
C LYS A 181 -21.46 -3.12 -8.99
N ASP A 182 -20.27 -3.71 -9.21
CA ASP A 182 -20.15 -5.08 -9.73
C ASP A 182 -19.50 -6.04 -8.75
N VAL A 183 -18.23 -5.81 -8.41
CA VAL A 183 -17.40 -6.71 -7.60
C VAL A 183 -16.63 -5.93 -6.56
N ILE A 184 -16.64 -6.44 -5.34
CA ILE A 184 -15.74 -6.02 -4.25
C ILE A 184 -14.85 -7.19 -3.89
N CYS A 185 -13.53 -6.99 -4.01
CA CYS A 185 -12.53 -7.95 -3.56
C CYS A 185 -12.07 -7.59 -2.16
N TRP A 186 -12.11 -8.53 -1.23
CA TRP A 186 -11.60 -8.36 0.12
C TRP A 186 -10.47 -9.34 0.40
N ASP A 187 -9.38 -8.81 0.91
CA ASP A 187 -8.28 -9.61 1.42
C ASP A 187 -7.68 -8.94 2.66
N THR A 188 -6.81 -9.66 3.38
CA THR A 188 -6.11 -9.18 4.56
C THR A 188 -4.62 -9.43 4.47
N THR A 189 -3.83 -8.50 5.02
CA THR A 189 -2.39 -8.66 5.16
C THR A 189 -1.92 -8.25 6.56
N THR A 190 -0.76 -8.74 6.97
CA THR A 190 -0.12 -8.35 8.23
C THR A 190 0.98 -7.32 7.98
N HIS A 191 1.11 -6.37 8.90
CA HIS A 191 2.20 -5.40 8.95
C HIS A 191 2.91 -5.47 10.29
N GLY A 192 4.23 -5.40 10.28
CA GLY A 192 5.02 -5.35 11.50
C GLY A 192 4.93 -3.99 12.20
N SER A 193 4.90 -4.00 13.53
CA SER A 193 4.99 -2.80 14.36
C SER A 193 6.25 -2.85 15.22
N TYR A 194 6.98 -1.73 15.26
CA TYR A 194 8.09 -1.54 16.20
C TYR A 194 7.67 -0.85 17.49
N THR A 195 6.40 -0.56 17.63
CA THR A 195 5.84 0.15 18.77
C THR A 195 4.75 -0.72 19.34
N ASP A 196 4.79 -0.91 20.65
CA ASP A 196 3.70 -1.53 21.39
C ASP A 196 2.43 -0.69 21.17
N MET A 197 1.44 -1.31 20.52
CA MET A 197 0.11 -0.75 20.35
C MET A 197 -0.87 -1.65 21.09
N GLU A 198 -1.05 -1.40 22.38
CA GLU A 198 -1.86 -2.19 23.28
C GLU A 198 -3.18 -2.65 22.66
N GLY A 199 -3.38 -3.97 22.64
CA GLY A 199 -4.57 -4.62 22.07
C GLY A 199 -4.66 -4.64 20.53
N LEU A 200 -3.74 -4.01 19.80
CA LEU A 200 -3.73 -3.98 18.33
C LEU A 200 -2.54 -4.75 17.73
N ALA A 201 -1.32 -4.36 18.08
CA ALA A 201 -0.13 -5.09 17.66
C ALA A 201 0.11 -6.26 18.61
N GLN A 202 0.37 -7.44 18.07
CA GLN A 202 0.49 -8.68 18.83
C GLN A 202 1.54 -9.59 18.21
N TYR A 203 2.27 -10.32 19.06
CA TYR A 203 3.17 -11.38 18.61
C TYR A 203 2.38 -12.55 18.05
N LEU A 204 2.71 -12.94 16.83
CA LEU A 204 2.14 -14.10 16.15
C LEU A 204 3.20 -15.18 16.05
N SER A 205 2.92 -16.37 16.61
CA SER A 205 3.81 -17.54 16.56
C SER A 205 4.07 -18.03 15.12
N VAL A 206 3.14 -17.76 14.21
CA VAL A 206 3.27 -18.03 12.77
C VAL A 206 2.82 -16.78 12.03
N ASN A 207 3.74 -16.13 11.34
CA ASN A 207 3.47 -14.97 10.50
C ASN A 207 3.99 -15.17 9.07
N LYS A 208 3.40 -14.46 8.12
CA LYS A 208 3.74 -14.58 6.69
C LYS A 208 5.19 -14.17 6.39
N ASP A 209 5.78 -13.30 7.21
CA ASP A 209 7.08 -12.70 6.96
C ASP A 209 8.22 -13.33 7.82
N ASN A 210 7.91 -14.33 8.69
CA ASN A 210 8.84 -14.99 9.62
C ASN A 210 9.65 -14.00 10.50
N GLU A 211 9.05 -12.87 10.86
CA GLU A 211 9.68 -11.84 11.68
C GLU A 211 9.21 -11.96 13.14
N ASP A 212 10.14 -11.85 14.08
CA ASP A 212 9.86 -11.86 15.52
C ASP A 212 9.56 -10.45 16.03
N ILE A 213 8.49 -9.87 15.51
CA ILE A 213 7.97 -8.55 15.89
C ILE A 213 6.45 -8.60 16.02
N GLU A 214 5.91 -7.68 16.82
CA GLU A 214 4.47 -7.49 16.90
C GLU A 214 3.87 -7.12 15.56
N GLN A 215 2.68 -7.61 15.28
CA GLN A 215 1.98 -7.40 14.02
C GLN A 215 0.54 -6.98 14.25
N PHE A 216 0.04 -6.16 13.35
CA PHE A 216 -1.38 -5.86 13.20
C PHE A 216 -1.83 -6.25 11.78
N LYS A 217 -3.13 -6.38 11.60
CA LYS A 217 -3.71 -6.80 10.33
C LYS A 217 -4.42 -5.63 9.65
N VAL A 218 -4.28 -5.54 8.33
CA VAL A 218 -5.01 -4.59 7.49
C VAL A 218 -5.86 -5.37 6.51
N GLY A 219 -7.17 -5.10 6.51
CA GLY A 219 -8.09 -5.53 5.46
C GLY A 219 -8.23 -4.42 4.41
N LEU A 220 -8.29 -4.80 3.15
CA LEU A 220 -8.43 -3.91 2.02
C LEU A 220 -9.56 -4.40 1.11
N ALA A 221 -10.52 -3.52 0.81
CA ALA A 221 -11.48 -3.73 -0.24
C ALA A 221 -11.05 -2.99 -1.51
N THR A 222 -11.07 -3.68 -2.64
CA THR A 222 -10.84 -3.11 -3.97
C THR A 222 -12.02 -3.37 -4.88
N ASP A 223 -12.20 -2.55 -5.91
CA ASP A 223 -13.12 -2.83 -7.01
C ASP A 223 -12.55 -3.91 -7.96
N PHE A 224 -13.32 -4.26 -9.00
CA PHE A 224 -12.91 -5.25 -10.01
C PHE A 224 -11.66 -4.84 -10.82
N ARG A 225 -11.32 -3.55 -10.83
CA ARG A 225 -10.11 -3.01 -11.45
C ARG A 225 -8.87 -3.10 -10.53
N GLY A 226 -9.06 -3.52 -9.27
CA GLY A 226 -8.02 -3.56 -8.25
C GLY A 226 -7.72 -2.20 -7.62
N VAL A 227 -8.62 -1.22 -7.75
CA VAL A 227 -8.49 0.10 -7.13
C VAL A 227 -9.05 0.07 -5.71
N PRO A 228 -8.28 0.48 -4.70
CA PRO A 228 -8.73 0.49 -3.31
C PRO A 228 -9.94 1.40 -3.07
N LYS A 229 -10.90 0.88 -2.32
CA LYS A 229 -12.13 1.58 -1.94
C LYS A 229 -12.29 1.75 -0.42
N LEU A 230 -11.77 0.80 0.37
CA LEU A 230 -11.90 0.77 1.82
C LEU A 230 -10.69 0.07 2.44
N PHE A 231 -10.21 0.52 3.60
CA PHE A 231 -9.36 -0.27 4.47
C PHE A 231 -9.91 -0.36 5.89
N ARG A 232 -9.53 -1.42 6.61
CA ARG A 232 -9.79 -1.60 8.05
C ARG A 232 -8.55 -2.14 8.76
N ILE A 233 -8.33 -1.71 9.98
CA ILE A 233 -7.19 -2.15 10.81
C ILE A 233 -7.73 -3.04 11.93
N TYR A 234 -7.13 -4.22 12.06
CA TYR A 234 -7.51 -5.24 13.02
C TYR A 234 -6.36 -5.66 13.92
N PRO A 235 -6.64 -6.18 15.11
CA PRO A 235 -5.64 -6.88 15.92
C PRO A 235 -4.94 -8.00 15.14
N GLY A 236 -3.64 -8.16 15.35
CA GLY A 236 -2.84 -9.14 14.62
C GLY A 236 -3.35 -10.58 14.77
N SER A 237 -3.86 -10.93 15.96
CA SER A 237 -4.40 -12.28 16.26
C SER A 237 -5.78 -12.56 15.67
N LEU A 238 -6.50 -11.53 15.15
CA LEU A 238 -7.83 -11.75 14.60
C LEU A 238 -7.75 -12.69 13.39
N ASN A 239 -8.58 -13.74 13.40
CA ASN A 239 -8.65 -14.68 12.27
C ASN A 239 -9.21 -13.97 11.02
N ASP A 240 -8.63 -14.25 9.85
CA ASP A 240 -9.09 -13.68 8.58
C ASP A 240 -10.60 -13.94 8.35
N MET A 241 -11.10 -15.11 8.71
CA MET A 241 -12.53 -15.43 8.58
C MET A 241 -13.44 -14.48 9.36
N GLN A 242 -12.99 -13.95 10.51
CA GLN A 242 -13.79 -13.02 11.32
C GLN A 242 -13.81 -11.60 10.73
N THR A 243 -12.86 -11.23 9.88
CA THR A 243 -12.83 -9.91 9.22
C THR A 243 -13.95 -9.76 8.19
N VAL A 244 -14.49 -10.88 7.68
CA VAL A 244 -15.61 -10.87 6.71
C VAL A 244 -16.87 -10.28 7.34
N HIS A 245 -17.17 -10.56 8.60
CA HIS A 245 -18.33 -9.99 9.27
C HIS A 245 -18.30 -8.47 9.29
N ARG A 246 -17.12 -7.89 9.59
CA ARG A 246 -16.95 -6.43 9.58
C ARG A 246 -17.11 -5.83 8.18
N LEU A 247 -16.59 -6.51 7.14
CA LEU A 247 -16.85 -6.09 5.77
C LEU A 247 -18.35 -6.08 5.44
N LEU A 248 -19.08 -7.12 5.86
CA LEU A 248 -20.53 -7.19 5.62
C LEU A 248 -21.28 -6.10 6.39
N ASP A 249 -20.86 -5.78 7.63
CA ASP A 249 -21.39 -4.66 8.40
C ASP A 249 -21.15 -3.32 7.69
N ASP A 250 -19.93 -3.09 7.18
CA ASP A 250 -19.59 -1.90 6.40
C ASP A 250 -20.45 -1.81 5.11
N MET A 251 -20.68 -2.94 4.42
CA MET A 251 -21.53 -2.99 3.23
C MET A 251 -22.99 -2.68 3.54
N ASP A 252 -23.50 -3.12 4.70
CA ASP A 252 -24.84 -2.82 5.15
C ASP A 252 -24.95 -1.33 5.55
N GLU A 253 -23.96 -0.78 6.26
CA GLU A 253 -23.89 0.63 6.64
C GLU A 253 -23.83 1.57 5.42
N PHE A 254 -23.14 1.15 4.34
CA PHE A 254 -23.01 1.91 3.09
C PHE A 254 -24.13 1.60 2.08
N GLU A 255 -25.14 0.84 2.47
CA GLU A 255 -26.32 0.48 1.64
C GLU A 255 -25.94 -0.15 0.29
N LEU A 256 -24.86 -0.90 0.22
CA LEU A 256 -24.40 -1.53 -1.01
C LEU A 256 -25.30 -2.72 -1.36
N ALA A 257 -26.03 -2.60 -2.45
CA ALA A 257 -26.87 -3.67 -3.00
C ALA A 257 -26.25 -4.25 -4.28
N ASN A 258 -26.58 -5.51 -4.58
CA ASN A 258 -26.26 -6.18 -5.85
C ASN A 258 -24.75 -6.33 -6.20
N VAL A 259 -23.88 -6.23 -5.22
CA VAL A 259 -22.43 -6.41 -5.39
C VAL A 259 -22.02 -7.86 -5.13
N ILE A 260 -21.10 -8.39 -5.93
CA ILE A 260 -20.49 -9.70 -5.71
C ILE A 260 -19.24 -9.50 -4.82
N VAL A 261 -19.26 -10.13 -3.64
CA VAL A 261 -18.07 -10.14 -2.75
C VAL A 261 -17.17 -11.29 -3.17
N THR A 262 -15.93 -10.99 -3.54
CA THR A 262 -14.93 -12.02 -3.78
C THR A 262 -13.87 -12.03 -2.68
N LEU A 263 -13.53 -13.20 -2.23
CA LEU A 263 -12.66 -13.46 -1.09
C LEU A 263 -11.62 -14.52 -1.47
N ASP A 264 -10.44 -14.49 -0.83
CA ASP A 264 -9.45 -15.54 -1.06
C ASP A 264 -9.90 -16.89 -0.47
N ARG A 265 -9.29 -17.95 -0.94
CA ARG A 265 -9.50 -19.33 -0.49
C ARG A 265 -9.41 -19.46 1.05
N GLY A 266 -8.58 -18.65 1.71
CA GLY A 266 -8.44 -18.62 3.17
C GLY A 266 -9.76 -18.39 3.89
N PHE A 267 -10.62 -17.57 3.33
CA PHE A 267 -11.91 -17.18 3.92
C PHE A 267 -13.03 -18.20 3.68
N LEU A 268 -12.84 -19.21 2.82
CA LEU A 268 -13.89 -20.17 2.51
C LEU A 268 -14.19 -21.06 3.71
N SER A 269 -15.39 -20.89 4.25
CA SER A 269 -16.03 -21.76 5.25
C SER A 269 -17.53 -21.80 5.03
N GLY A 270 -18.20 -22.87 5.45
CA GLY A 270 -19.67 -22.93 5.36
C GLY A 270 -20.33 -21.82 6.15
N LYS A 271 -19.75 -21.40 7.29
CA LYS A 271 -20.25 -20.29 8.11
C LYS A 271 -20.20 -18.96 7.35
N ASN A 272 -19.06 -18.59 6.77
CA ASN A 272 -18.94 -17.35 5.99
C ASN A 272 -19.91 -17.34 4.79
N CYS A 273 -20.03 -18.49 4.08
CA CYS A 273 -21.00 -18.59 2.99
C CYS A 273 -22.44 -18.38 3.49
N LYS A 274 -22.79 -18.96 4.63
CA LYS A 274 -24.12 -18.80 5.25
C LYS A 274 -24.38 -17.34 5.64
N ASP A 275 -23.41 -16.71 6.33
CA ASP A 275 -23.54 -15.31 6.77
C ASP A 275 -23.71 -14.33 5.60
N ILE A 276 -23.00 -14.56 4.48
CA ILE A 276 -23.14 -13.74 3.27
C ILE A 276 -24.51 -13.92 2.64
N ILE A 277 -25.01 -15.17 2.53
CA ILE A 277 -26.33 -15.46 1.97
C ILE A 277 -27.45 -14.89 2.85
N ASP A 278 -27.33 -15.02 4.19
CA ASP A 278 -28.36 -14.54 5.13
C ASP A 278 -28.52 -13.02 5.10
N ARG A 279 -27.53 -12.29 4.60
CA ARG A 279 -27.58 -10.84 4.34
C ARG A 279 -27.97 -10.50 2.89
N ASP A 280 -28.49 -11.48 2.15
CA ASP A 280 -28.87 -11.32 0.74
C ASP A 280 -27.75 -10.78 -0.14
N ARG A 281 -26.50 -11.28 0.12
CA ARG A 281 -25.31 -10.87 -0.61
C ARG A 281 -24.81 -12.00 -1.51
N ARG A 282 -24.25 -11.62 -2.67
CA ARG A 282 -23.64 -12.56 -3.63
C ARG A 282 -22.16 -12.68 -3.36
N PHE A 283 -21.60 -13.85 -3.65
CA PHE A 283 -20.16 -14.06 -3.46
C PHE A 283 -19.53 -15.01 -4.47
N VAL A 284 -18.20 -14.93 -4.57
CA VAL A 284 -17.33 -15.87 -5.28
C VAL A 284 -16.11 -16.16 -4.41
N MET A 285 -15.80 -17.43 -4.17
CA MET A 285 -14.60 -17.87 -3.44
C MET A 285 -13.97 -19.10 -4.09
N PRO A 286 -12.63 -19.18 -4.17
CA PRO A 286 -11.97 -20.41 -4.61
C PRO A 286 -12.19 -21.58 -3.64
N GLY A 287 -12.52 -22.75 -4.16
CA GLY A 287 -12.71 -23.97 -3.38
C GLY A 287 -11.41 -24.50 -2.77
N LYS A 288 -11.50 -25.08 -1.56
CA LYS A 288 -10.39 -25.76 -0.88
C LYS A 288 -10.38 -27.24 -1.26
N ALA A 289 -9.36 -27.66 -2.01
CA ALA A 289 -9.22 -29.05 -2.43
C ALA A 289 -9.12 -30.07 -1.26
N GLU A 290 -8.89 -29.59 -0.03
CA GLU A 290 -8.85 -30.41 1.20
C GLU A 290 -10.24 -30.89 1.63
N PHE A 291 -11.30 -30.17 1.30
CA PHE A 291 -12.66 -30.55 1.66
C PHE A 291 -13.12 -31.79 0.88
N LYS A 292 -13.72 -32.76 1.57
CA LYS A 292 -14.19 -34.02 0.98
C LYS A 292 -15.12 -33.79 -0.22
N VAL A 293 -16.02 -32.82 -0.09
CA VAL A 293 -16.97 -32.43 -1.15
C VAL A 293 -16.24 -31.96 -2.42
N PHE A 294 -15.24 -31.11 -2.29
CA PHE A 294 -14.49 -30.62 -3.43
C PHE A 294 -13.58 -31.68 -4.07
N LYS A 295 -13.02 -32.60 -3.25
CA LYS A 295 -12.33 -33.79 -3.79
C LYS A 295 -13.25 -34.64 -4.66
N THR A 296 -14.50 -34.82 -4.21
CA THR A 296 -15.52 -35.53 -4.97
C THR A 296 -15.86 -34.84 -6.27
N LEU A 297 -16.02 -33.49 -6.25
CA LEU A 297 -16.29 -32.71 -7.47
C LEU A 297 -15.14 -32.80 -8.49
N LEU A 298 -13.89 -32.68 -8.06
CA LEU A 298 -12.72 -32.83 -8.94
C LEU A 298 -12.65 -34.23 -9.56
N THR A 299 -12.98 -35.27 -8.78
CA THR A 299 -13.03 -36.65 -9.30
C THR A 299 -14.17 -36.84 -10.30
N ARG A 300 -15.37 -36.29 -10.01
CA ARG A 300 -16.50 -36.31 -10.93
C ARG A 300 -16.16 -35.57 -12.24
N PHE A 301 -15.51 -34.42 -12.15
CA PHE A 301 -15.06 -33.66 -13.30
C PHE A 301 -14.17 -34.50 -14.21
N SER A 302 -13.17 -35.22 -13.68
CA SER A 302 -12.25 -36.02 -14.47
C SER A 302 -12.97 -37.12 -15.26
N GLY A 303 -14.03 -37.73 -14.73
CA GLY A 303 -14.82 -38.79 -15.37
C GLY A 303 -16.09 -38.33 -16.10
N SER A 304 -16.41 -37.03 -16.11
CA SER A 304 -17.66 -36.50 -16.64
C SER A 304 -17.57 -36.18 -18.14
N ASN A 305 -18.64 -36.49 -18.87
CA ASN A 305 -18.87 -36.01 -20.23
C ASN A 305 -19.67 -34.69 -20.26
N ASN A 306 -20.14 -34.20 -19.12
CA ASN A 306 -20.94 -32.98 -18.99
C ASN A 306 -20.08 -31.73 -18.80
N LYS A 307 -18.96 -31.62 -19.49
CA LYS A 307 -18.12 -30.45 -19.54
C LYS A 307 -18.54 -29.59 -20.71
N VAL A 308 -18.58 -28.28 -20.51
CA VAL A 308 -18.83 -27.30 -21.55
C VAL A 308 -17.61 -26.39 -21.67
N ASP A 309 -17.14 -26.21 -22.91
CA ASP A 309 -16.05 -25.27 -23.15
C ASP A 309 -16.63 -23.84 -23.18
N MET A 310 -16.12 -23.01 -22.31
CA MET A 310 -16.55 -21.62 -22.13
C MET A 310 -15.36 -20.68 -22.32
N ARG A 311 -15.56 -19.62 -23.09
CA ARG A 311 -14.53 -18.59 -23.30
C ARG A 311 -14.64 -17.52 -22.24
N TYR A 312 -13.50 -17.15 -21.65
CA TYR A 312 -13.34 -15.98 -20.82
C TYR A 312 -12.01 -15.31 -21.20
N ASP A 313 -12.10 -14.02 -21.59
CA ASP A 313 -10.97 -13.31 -22.19
C ASP A 313 -10.38 -14.07 -23.40
N ASP A 314 -9.08 -14.28 -23.45
CA ASP A 314 -8.40 -15.02 -24.52
C ASP A 314 -8.26 -16.53 -24.24
N HIS A 315 -8.84 -17.03 -23.15
CA HIS A 315 -8.74 -18.42 -22.70
C HIS A 315 -10.04 -19.20 -22.91
N ILE A 316 -9.89 -20.50 -23.15
CA ILE A 316 -11.00 -21.46 -23.18
C ILE A 316 -10.86 -22.40 -21.98
N TYR A 317 -11.89 -22.42 -21.17
CA TYR A 317 -11.99 -23.27 -19.99
C TYR A 317 -12.97 -24.41 -20.24
N SER A 318 -12.61 -25.64 -19.86
CA SER A 318 -13.60 -26.70 -19.73
C SER A 318 -14.26 -26.58 -18.36
N VAL A 319 -15.58 -26.40 -18.32
CA VAL A 319 -16.33 -26.05 -17.11
C VAL A 319 -17.41 -27.10 -16.84
N MET A 320 -17.56 -27.50 -15.58
CA MET A 320 -18.67 -28.30 -15.08
C MET A 320 -19.36 -27.54 -13.94
N GLU A 321 -20.63 -27.23 -14.10
CA GLU A 321 -21.46 -26.67 -13.04
C GLU A 321 -22.05 -27.79 -12.17
N SER A 322 -22.09 -27.58 -10.86
CA SER A 322 -22.71 -28.48 -9.88
C SER A 322 -23.45 -27.67 -8.83
N GLU A 323 -24.64 -28.13 -8.46
CA GLU A 323 -25.30 -27.66 -7.26
C GLU A 323 -24.45 -27.98 -6.04
N LEU A 324 -24.44 -27.06 -5.07
CA LEU A 324 -23.78 -27.20 -3.80
C LEU A 324 -24.74 -26.66 -2.73
N GLY A 325 -24.83 -27.36 -1.61
CA GLY A 325 -25.70 -26.96 -0.50
C GLY A 325 -24.92 -26.72 0.77
N LEU A 326 -25.56 -26.07 1.73
CA LEU A 326 -25.11 -25.95 3.11
C LEU A 326 -26.03 -26.72 4.03
N MET A 327 -25.45 -27.37 5.04
CA MET A 327 -26.17 -28.03 6.12
C MET A 327 -25.48 -27.70 7.44
N ARG A 328 -26.26 -27.35 8.45
CA ARG A 328 -25.77 -27.11 9.80
C ARG A 328 -25.10 -28.39 10.35
N SER A 329 -23.90 -28.24 10.88
CA SER A 329 -23.16 -29.37 11.47
C SER A 329 -23.70 -29.68 12.86
N GLU A 330 -24.05 -30.94 13.11
CA GLU A 330 -24.53 -31.38 14.43
C GLU A 330 -23.36 -31.57 15.42
N THR A 331 -22.15 -31.79 14.91
CA THR A 331 -21.00 -32.23 15.73
C THR A 331 -19.93 -31.16 15.90
N ARG A 332 -19.96 -30.07 15.10
CA ARG A 332 -18.92 -29.03 15.08
C ARG A 332 -19.51 -27.67 15.36
N LYS A 333 -18.69 -26.81 15.96
CA LYS A 333 -18.93 -25.37 16.09
C LYS A 333 -17.90 -24.59 15.27
N ALA A 334 -18.22 -23.38 14.88
CA ALA A 334 -17.29 -22.45 14.28
C ALA A 334 -16.26 -21.95 15.32
N SER A 335 -15.18 -21.32 14.86
CA SER A 335 -14.11 -20.84 15.75
C SER A 335 -14.55 -19.79 16.77
N ASP A 336 -15.65 -19.11 16.51
CA ASP A 336 -16.29 -18.13 17.39
C ASP A 336 -17.36 -18.74 18.33
N GLY A 337 -17.52 -20.07 18.31
CA GLY A 337 -18.52 -20.81 19.10
C GLY A 337 -19.93 -20.86 18.50
N SER A 338 -20.17 -20.17 17.37
CA SER A 338 -21.44 -20.22 16.63
C SER A 338 -21.61 -21.53 15.87
N ASP A 339 -22.73 -21.69 15.16
CA ASP A 339 -22.99 -22.88 14.37
C ASP A 339 -22.02 -23.00 13.19
N ALA A 340 -21.47 -24.20 12.99
CA ALA A 340 -20.70 -24.53 11.80
C ALA A 340 -21.60 -25.12 10.72
N TYR A 341 -21.24 -24.93 9.46
CA TYR A 341 -21.96 -25.46 8.31
C TYR A 341 -21.02 -26.30 7.44
N ASP A 342 -21.57 -27.41 6.95
CA ASP A 342 -20.90 -28.33 6.04
C ASP A 342 -21.43 -28.17 4.61
N PHE A 343 -20.53 -28.28 3.62
CA PHE A 343 -20.91 -28.32 2.21
C PHE A 343 -21.47 -29.70 1.86
N THR A 344 -22.56 -29.71 1.09
CA THR A 344 -23.26 -30.93 0.66
C THR A 344 -23.44 -30.95 -0.86
N LEU A 345 -23.52 -32.15 -1.45
CA LEU A 345 -23.78 -32.36 -2.87
C LEU A 345 -25.16 -33.01 -3.08
N PRO A 346 -25.75 -32.90 -4.27
CA PRO A 346 -26.96 -33.61 -4.64
C PRO A 346 -26.86 -35.11 -4.32
N GLY A 347 -27.89 -35.64 -3.65
CA GLY A 347 -27.95 -37.02 -3.17
C GLY A 347 -27.37 -37.26 -1.77
N MET A 348 -26.77 -36.25 -1.14
CA MET A 348 -26.40 -36.30 0.28
C MET A 348 -27.59 -35.89 1.15
N GLU A 349 -27.68 -36.51 2.36
CA GLU A 349 -28.68 -36.12 3.35
C GLU A 349 -28.55 -34.65 3.75
N GLY A 350 -29.67 -33.93 3.84
CA GLY A 350 -29.71 -32.52 4.20
C GLY A 350 -29.17 -31.57 3.12
N HIS A 351 -28.99 -32.04 1.89
CA HIS A 351 -28.53 -31.17 0.80
C HIS A 351 -29.42 -29.95 0.62
N GLY A 352 -28.79 -28.75 0.60
CA GLY A 352 -29.48 -27.48 0.42
C GLY A 352 -30.40 -27.04 1.56
N LYS A 353 -30.46 -27.75 2.70
CA LYS A 353 -31.39 -27.48 3.80
C LYS A 353 -31.22 -26.08 4.40
N ASP A 354 -29.99 -25.61 4.51
CA ASP A 354 -29.63 -24.31 5.11
C ASP A 354 -29.12 -23.28 4.11
N GLY A 355 -29.01 -23.63 2.85
CA GLY A 355 -28.63 -22.71 1.76
C GLY A 355 -28.20 -23.42 0.48
N MET A 356 -28.58 -22.85 -0.65
CA MET A 356 -28.21 -23.33 -1.98
C MET A 356 -27.09 -22.46 -2.56
N LEU A 357 -26.09 -23.12 -3.11
CA LEU A 357 -24.92 -22.57 -3.74
C LEU A 357 -24.66 -23.24 -5.08
N LYS A 358 -23.70 -22.71 -5.83
CA LYS A 358 -23.12 -23.36 -7.00
C LYS A 358 -21.62 -23.58 -6.85
N ALA A 359 -21.13 -24.61 -7.49
CA ALA A 359 -19.72 -24.84 -7.70
C ALA A 359 -19.42 -24.94 -9.19
N TYR A 360 -18.50 -24.16 -9.69
CA TYR A 360 -17.93 -24.30 -11.03
C TYR A 360 -16.59 -24.99 -10.91
N VAL A 361 -16.48 -26.20 -11.46
CA VAL A 361 -15.19 -26.89 -11.59
C VAL A 361 -14.64 -26.58 -12.96
N CYS A 362 -13.50 -25.92 -13.00
CA CYS A 362 -12.87 -25.40 -14.20
C CYS A 362 -11.55 -26.10 -14.44
N TYR A 363 -11.21 -26.30 -15.71
CA TYR A 363 -9.89 -26.75 -16.17
C TYR A 363 -9.38 -25.81 -17.24
N ASP A 364 -8.14 -25.38 -17.08
CA ASP A 364 -7.41 -24.53 -18.02
C ASP A 364 -6.11 -25.19 -18.47
N THR A 365 -5.92 -25.28 -19.78
CA THR A 365 -4.77 -25.94 -20.40
C THR A 365 -3.47 -25.17 -20.17
N GLU A 366 -3.49 -23.85 -20.18
CA GLU A 366 -2.29 -23.05 -19.93
C GLU A 366 -1.82 -23.22 -18.49
N THR A 367 -2.74 -23.03 -17.53
CA THR A 367 -2.46 -23.30 -16.11
C THR A 367 -1.94 -24.71 -15.87
N TYR A 368 -2.50 -25.71 -16.58
CA TYR A 368 -2.01 -27.08 -16.52
C TYR A 368 -0.55 -27.18 -16.98
N ASN A 369 -0.21 -26.61 -18.13
CA ASN A 369 1.14 -26.65 -18.67
C ASN A 369 2.14 -25.96 -17.74
N ASP A 370 1.80 -24.79 -17.23
CA ASP A 370 2.63 -24.04 -16.30
C ASP A 370 2.87 -24.80 -15.00
N GLN A 371 1.81 -25.34 -14.39
CA GLN A 371 1.91 -26.13 -13.16
C GLN A 371 2.75 -27.40 -13.38
N MET A 372 2.58 -28.07 -14.51
CA MET A 372 3.36 -29.27 -14.86
C MET A 372 4.84 -28.93 -15.09
N GLN A 373 5.15 -27.80 -15.73
CA GLN A 373 6.52 -27.35 -15.92
C GLN A 373 7.17 -26.99 -14.59
N GLN A 374 6.51 -26.21 -13.75
CA GLN A 374 7.00 -25.84 -12.42
C GLN A 374 7.20 -27.06 -11.54
N HIS A 375 6.27 -28.02 -11.57
CA HIS A 375 6.39 -29.27 -10.84
C HIS A 375 7.62 -30.08 -11.27
N LYS A 376 7.84 -30.24 -12.58
CA LYS A 376 9.01 -30.95 -13.13
C LYS A 376 10.32 -30.25 -12.72
N LEU A 377 10.39 -28.93 -12.78
CA LEU A 377 11.57 -28.17 -12.37
C LEU A 377 11.83 -28.34 -10.86
N MET A 378 10.80 -28.26 -10.03
CA MET A 378 10.91 -28.49 -8.58
C MET A 378 11.42 -29.92 -8.27
N ILE A 379 10.85 -30.93 -8.92
CA ILE A 379 11.28 -32.34 -8.73
C ILE A 379 12.75 -32.49 -9.14
N SER A 380 13.14 -31.97 -10.30
CA SER A 380 14.52 -32.03 -10.81
C SER A 380 15.52 -31.34 -9.85
N ASP A 381 15.19 -30.13 -9.37
CA ASP A 381 16.02 -29.40 -8.39
C ASP A 381 16.18 -30.17 -7.07
N LEU A 382 15.08 -30.74 -6.55
CA LEU A 382 15.13 -31.52 -5.30
C LEU A 382 15.94 -32.82 -5.45
N MET A 383 15.86 -33.51 -6.58
CA MET A 383 16.65 -34.71 -6.86
C MET A 383 18.15 -34.37 -6.99
N GLU A 384 18.48 -33.28 -7.66
CA GLU A 384 19.87 -32.80 -7.77
C GLU A 384 20.45 -32.43 -6.40
N ARG A 385 19.71 -31.71 -5.57
CA ARG A 385 20.12 -31.35 -4.21
C ARG A 385 20.22 -32.55 -3.30
N ALA A 386 19.33 -33.55 -3.44
CA ALA A 386 19.41 -34.81 -2.72
C ALA A 386 20.76 -35.51 -2.94
N GLY A 387 21.27 -35.54 -4.19
CA GLY A 387 22.56 -36.12 -4.53
C GLY A 387 23.78 -35.42 -3.87
N ARG A 388 23.60 -34.21 -3.36
CA ARG A 388 24.65 -33.42 -2.68
C ARG A 388 24.59 -33.55 -1.16
N ILE A 389 23.60 -34.24 -0.58
CA ILE A 389 23.48 -34.40 0.86
C ILE A 389 24.54 -35.38 1.37
N ASP A 390 25.32 -34.95 2.34
CA ASP A 390 26.27 -35.75 3.13
C ASP A 390 26.11 -35.36 4.61
N SER A 391 25.42 -36.21 5.39
CA SER A 391 25.04 -35.89 6.76
C SER A 391 24.84 -37.17 7.56
N ASP A 392 24.99 -37.12 8.88
CA ASP A 392 24.66 -38.21 9.79
C ASP A 392 23.14 -38.47 9.87
N HIS A 393 22.32 -37.48 9.47
CA HIS A 393 20.86 -37.56 9.41
C HIS A 393 20.31 -37.17 8.00
N PRO A 394 20.68 -37.91 6.94
CA PRO A 394 20.43 -37.47 5.57
C PRO A 394 18.94 -37.36 5.21
N VAL A 395 18.07 -38.24 5.76
CA VAL A 395 16.62 -38.19 5.55
C VAL A 395 16.01 -36.94 6.17
N GLU A 396 16.42 -36.55 7.37
CA GLU A 396 15.92 -35.33 8.03
C GLU A 396 16.31 -34.07 7.26
N VAL A 397 17.56 -34.04 6.79
CA VAL A 397 18.06 -32.93 5.97
C VAL A 397 17.23 -32.81 4.68
N PHE A 398 16.98 -33.94 3.99
CA PHE A 398 16.17 -33.93 2.78
C PHE A 398 14.71 -33.52 3.08
N ASN A 399 14.10 -34.04 4.14
CA ASN A 399 12.73 -33.72 4.51
C ASN A 399 12.59 -32.21 4.81
N LYS A 400 13.58 -31.61 5.48
CA LYS A 400 13.61 -30.16 5.73
C LYS A 400 13.78 -29.36 4.43
N LEU A 401 14.64 -29.83 3.55
CA LEU A 401 14.87 -29.22 2.22
C LEU A 401 13.62 -29.27 1.35
N ALA A 402 12.99 -30.44 1.25
CA ALA A 402 11.83 -30.67 0.39
C ALA A 402 10.52 -30.09 0.98
N GLY A 403 10.44 -29.93 2.29
CA GLY A 403 9.26 -29.38 2.98
C GLY A 403 7.97 -30.11 2.56
N LYS A 404 6.98 -29.37 2.04
CA LYS A 404 5.69 -29.95 1.61
C LYS A 404 5.83 -30.89 0.38
N ALA A 405 6.93 -30.83 -0.35
CA ALA A 405 7.16 -31.68 -1.53
C ALA A 405 7.62 -33.10 -1.16
N VAL A 406 7.97 -33.40 0.10
CA VAL A 406 8.30 -34.74 0.60
C VAL A 406 7.25 -35.78 0.22
N LYS A 407 5.99 -35.41 0.14
CA LYS A 407 4.88 -36.28 -0.24
C LYS A 407 5.05 -36.94 -1.62
N TYR A 408 5.85 -36.34 -2.51
CA TYR A 408 6.12 -36.89 -3.86
C TYR A 408 7.24 -37.92 -3.88
N PHE A 409 7.99 -38.10 -2.78
CA PHE A 409 9.18 -38.91 -2.76
C PHE A 409 9.09 -40.08 -1.76
N GLU A 410 9.66 -41.22 -2.13
CA GLU A 410 10.16 -42.22 -1.19
C GLU A 410 11.59 -41.85 -0.85
N VAL A 411 11.89 -41.80 0.45
CA VAL A 411 13.17 -41.29 0.97
C VAL A 411 13.78 -42.34 1.87
N LYS A 412 15.00 -42.79 1.55
CA LYS A 412 15.74 -43.78 2.35
C LYS A 412 17.15 -43.27 2.64
N ALA A 413 17.72 -43.67 3.77
CA ALA A 413 19.12 -43.41 4.08
C ALA A 413 20.01 -44.46 3.42
N ASP A 414 21.09 -44.01 2.77
CA ASP A 414 22.20 -44.83 2.28
C ASP A 414 23.50 -44.30 2.91
N GLY A 415 23.80 -44.76 4.13
CA GLY A 415 24.90 -44.24 4.93
C GLY A 415 24.71 -42.75 5.25
N ARG A 416 25.66 -41.91 4.84
CA ARG A 416 25.59 -40.45 4.99
C ARG A 416 24.84 -39.75 3.83
N LYS A 417 24.44 -40.52 2.81
CA LYS A 417 23.67 -40.04 1.64
C LYS A 417 22.20 -40.36 1.76
N VAL A 418 21.38 -39.73 0.93
CA VAL A 418 19.96 -40.01 0.80
C VAL A 418 19.68 -40.58 -0.58
N GLU A 419 18.91 -41.66 -0.63
CA GLU A 419 18.32 -42.20 -1.82
C GLU A 419 16.88 -41.72 -1.93
N VAL A 420 16.53 -41.13 -3.06
CA VAL A 420 15.23 -40.48 -3.29
C VAL A 420 14.61 -41.02 -4.57
N GLU A 421 13.43 -41.59 -4.45
CA GLU A 421 12.65 -42.10 -5.59
C GLU A 421 11.30 -41.38 -5.68
N LEU A 422 10.83 -41.14 -6.91
CA LEU A 422 9.55 -40.49 -7.16
C LEU A 422 8.39 -41.46 -6.96
N LYS A 423 7.37 -41.07 -6.21
CA LYS A 423 6.15 -41.87 -6.02
C LYS A 423 5.21 -41.72 -7.22
N ASN A 424 5.05 -42.77 -8.03
CA ASN A 424 4.19 -42.77 -9.21
C ASN A 424 2.73 -42.35 -8.91
N ASN A 425 2.18 -42.79 -7.80
CA ASN A 425 0.79 -42.46 -7.41
C ASN A 425 0.65 -40.96 -7.04
N ALA A 426 1.64 -40.36 -6.38
CA ALA A 426 1.63 -38.94 -6.04
C ALA A 426 1.80 -38.06 -7.28
N GLU A 427 2.66 -38.45 -8.23
CA GLU A 427 2.85 -37.81 -9.52
C GLU A 427 1.55 -37.86 -10.34
N THR A 428 0.93 -39.04 -10.46
CA THR A 428 -0.35 -39.22 -11.16
C THR A 428 -1.46 -38.41 -10.53
N PHE A 429 -1.51 -38.35 -9.19
CA PHE A 429 -2.48 -37.53 -8.47
C PHE A 429 -2.31 -36.02 -8.77
N PHE A 430 -1.06 -35.53 -8.82
CA PHE A 430 -0.78 -34.15 -9.19
C PHE A 430 -1.21 -33.87 -10.63
N ARG A 431 -0.76 -34.70 -11.59
CA ARG A 431 -1.07 -34.59 -13.04
C ARG A 431 -2.57 -34.54 -13.30
N ASN A 432 -3.35 -35.36 -12.63
CA ASN A 432 -4.80 -35.45 -12.82
C ASN A 432 -5.56 -34.23 -12.24
N ARG A 433 -4.89 -33.35 -11.50
CA ARG A 433 -5.50 -32.16 -10.87
C ARG A 433 -4.85 -30.85 -11.28
N ALA A 434 -3.70 -30.90 -11.93
CA ALA A 434 -3.07 -29.72 -12.50
C ALA A 434 -4.04 -29.02 -13.45
N GLY A 435 -4.03 -27.70 -13.47
CA GLY A 435 -4.94 -26.89 -14.27
C GLY A 435 -6.38 -26.83 -13.78
N MET A 436 -6.76 -27.61 -12.74
CA MET A 436 -8.11 -27.61 -12.21
C MET A 436 -8.25 -26.67 -11.02
N PHE A 437 -9.36 -25.95 -10.98
CA PHE A 437 -9.76 -25.14 -9.82
C PHE A 437 -11.28 -25.18 -9.65
N ILE A 438 -11.75 -24.79 -8.49
CA ILE A 438 -13.17 -24.72 -8.16
C ILE A 438 -13.50 -23.30 -7.74
N LEU A 439 -14.60 -22.76 -8.24
CA LEU A 439 -15.21 -21.54 -7.74
C LEU A 439 -16.53 -21.89 -7.03
N VAL A 440 -16.68 -21.46 -5.80
CA VAL A 440 -17.89 -21.60 -5.00
C VAL A 440 -18.62 -20.26 -5.01
N THR A 441 -19.89 -20.26 -5.37
CA THR A 441 -20.65 -19.02 -5.60
C THR A 441 -22.07 -19.10 -5.01
N SER A 442 -22.68 -17.95 -4.83
CA SER A 442 -24.14 -17.86 -4.64
C SER A 442 -24.86 -18.45 -5.86
N ALA A 443 -26.06 -18.97 -5.65
CA ALA A 443 -26.81 -19.71 -6.67
C ALA A 443 -27.15 -18.92 -7.95
N ASP A 444 -27.27 -17.60 -7.84
CA ASP A 444 -27.61 -16.67 -8.92
C ASP A 444 -26.41 -16.12 -9.70
N VAL A 445 -25.17 -16.39 -9.25
CA VAL A 445 -23.95 -15.91 -9.92
C VAL A 445 -23.61 -16.79 -11.10
N THR A 446 -23.46 -16.19 -12.28
CA THR A 446 -23.07 -16.89 -13.51
C THR A 446 -21.58 -17.21 -13.54
N TRP A 447 -21.17 -18.15 -14.42
CA TRP A 447 -19.76 -18.48 -14.59
C TRP A 447 -18.92 -17.27 -15.03
N SER A 448 -19.41 -16.46 -15.98
CA SER A 448 -18.70 -15.25 -16.43
C SER A 448 -18.46 -14.25 -15.30
N GLN A 449 -19.49 -13.98 -14.50
CA GLN A 449 -19.36 -13.13 -13.30
C GLN A 449 -18.36 -13.73 -12.30
N SER A 450 -18.36 -15.06 -12.14
CA SER A 450 -17.42 -15.76 -11.26
C SER A 450 -15.98 -15.59 -11.69
N MET A 451 -15.72 -15.66 -13.00
CA MET A 451 -14.37 -15.46 -13.55
C MET A 451 -13.90 -14.02 -13.41
N THR A 452 -14.77 -13.04 -13.68
CA THR A 452 -14.47 -11.62 -13.45
C THR A 452 -14.11 -11.35 -11.99
N ALA A 453 -14.90 -11.88 -11.05
CA ALA A 453 -14.63 -11.75 -9.63
C ALA A 453 -13.32 -12.47 -9.22
N TYR A 454 -13.05 -13.63 -9.78
CA TYR A 454 -11.83 -14.40 -9.51
C TYR A 454 -10.56 -13.68 -9.97
N ASP A 455 -10.58 -13.07 -11.16
CA ASP A 455 -9.46 -12.29 -11.68
C ASP A 455 -9.24 -11.01 -10.90
N ALA A 456 -10.32 -10.33 -10.51
CA ALA A 456 -10.23 -9.12 -9.69
C ALA A 456 -9.48 -9.36 -8.38
N ARG A 457 -9.58 -10.55 -7.78
CA ARG A 457 -8.83 -10.96 -6.58
C ARG A 457 -7.31 -10.84 -6.77
N ARG A 458 -6.78 -11.25 -7.93
CA ARG A 458 -5.34 -11.15 -8.24
C ARG A 458 -4.86 -9.70 -8.22
N LEU A 459 -5.70 -8.77 -8.62
CA LEU A 459 -5.39 -7.35 -8.62
C LEU A 459 -5.33 -6.78 -7.20
N THR A 460 -6.13 -7.32 -6.26
CA THR A 460 -6.03 -6.97 -4.83
C THR A 460 -4.70 -7.41 -4.23
N GLU A 461 -4.20 -8.60 -4.58
CA GLU A 461 -2.86 -9.06 -4.17
C GLU A 461 -1.76 -8.11 -4.68
N GLN A 462 -1.89 -7.60 -5.92
CA GLN A 462 -0.96 -6.60 -6.47
C GLN A 462 -1.03 -5.27 -5.71
N ALA A 463 -2.23 -4.81 -5.33
CA ALA A 463 -2.40 -3.61 -4.51
C ALA A 463 -1.68 -3.75 -3.16
N TYR A 464 -1.74 -4.93 -2.51
CA TYR A 464 -0.98 -5.18 -1.29
C TYR A 464 0.54 -5.17 -1.51
N ASN A 465 1.03 -5.74 -2.60
CA ASN A 465 2.46 -5.69 -2.91
C ASN A 465 2.92 -4.23 -3.04
N HIS A 466 2.16 -3.40 -3.72
CA HIS A 466 2.42 -1.96 -3.80
C HIS A 466 2.42 -1.27 -2.42
N SER A 467 1.50 -1.64 -1.53
CA SER A 467 1.45 -1.11 -0.17
C SER A 467 2.65 -1.56 0.68
N LYS A 468 3.08 -2.82 0.57
CA LYS A 468 4.19 -3.38 1.34
C LYS A 468 5.58 -2.89 0.89
N GLU A 469 5.75 -2.55 -0.39
CA GLU A 469 7.01 -1.99 -0.89
C GLU A 469 7.36 -0.68 -0.17
N GLU A 470 6.36 0.11 0.18
CA GLU A 470 6.54 1.43 0.79
C GLU A 470 6.83 1.37 2.31
N ASP A 471 6.15 0.47 3.05
CA ASP A 471 6.32 0.34 4.52
C ASP A 471 6.02 -1.09 5.01
N LYS A 472 7.04 -1.92 5.02
CA LYS A 472 6.93 -3.25 5.65
C LYS A 472 6.69 -3.17 7.16
N ARG A 473 7.10 -2.07 7.81
CA ARG A 473 7.13 -1.93 9.27
C ARG A 473 6.74 -0.53 9.70
N PHE A 474 5.83 -0.46 10.63
CA PHE A 474 5.31 0.80 11.16
C PHE A 474 5.99 1.17 12.49
N ARG A 475 6.33 2.47 12.64
CA ARG A 475 6.76 3.08 13.90
C ARG A 475 5.73 4.17 14.25
N THR A 476 4.62 3.75 14.83
CA THR A 476 3.51 4.64 15.14
C THR A 476 3.10 4.41 16.59
N PRO A 477 3.06 5.44 17.45
CA PRO A 477 2.92 5.27 18.89
C PRO A 477 1.55 4.79 19.33
N ASN A 478 0.50 4.97 18.53
CA ASN A 478 -0.86 4.59 18.88
C ASN A 478 -1.75 4.37 17.65
N LYS A 479 -2.91 3.77 17.87
CA LYS A 479 -3.91 3.47 16.84
C LYS A 479 -4.41 4.72 16.11
N THR A 480 -4.58 5.84 16.80
CA THR A 480 -5.05 7.11 16.21
C THR A 480 -4.12 7.59 15.10
N ARG A 481 -2.83 7.71 15.40
CA ARG A 481 -1.83 8.10 14.38
C ARG A 481 -1.67 7.06 13.29
N LEU A 482 -1.85 5.78 13.63
CA LEU A 482 -1.82 4.71 12.63
C LEU A 482 -2.96 4.89 11.61
N ASN A 483 -4.20 5.14 12.07
CA ASN A 483 -5.33 5.40 11.18
C ASN A 483 -5.08 6.59 10.25
N GLY A 484 -4.58 7.72 10.80
CA GLY A 484 -4.27 8.89 9.98
C GLY A 484 -3.14 8.64 8.97
N ARG A 485 -2.11 7.89 9.37
CA ARG A 485 -1.02 7.50 8.47
C ARG A 485 -1.51 6.56 7.38
N MET A 486 -2.35 5.59 7.73
CA MET A 486 -2.95 4.67 6.76
C MET A 486 -3.87 5.39 5.79
N MET A 487 -4.61 6.42 6.24
CA MET A 487 -5.45 7.25 5.36
C MET A 487 -4.61 7.96 4.28
N ILE A 488 -3.51 8.62 4.65
CA ILE A 488 -2.62 9.28 3.68
C ILE A 488 -2.04 8.25 2.68
N ARG A 489 -1.64 7.07 3.17
CA ARG A 489 -1.15 5.99 2.32
C ARG A 489 -2.23 5.41 1.41
N PHE A 490 -3.45 5.32 1.89
CA PHE A 490 -4.58 4.88 1.10
C PHE A 490 -4.81 5.79 -0.11
N ILE A 491 -4.66 7.11 0.04
CA ILE A 491 -4.73 8.06 -1.08
C ILE A 491 -3.64 7.78 -2.11
N SER A 492 -2.38 7.63 -1.67
CA SER A 492 -1.27 7.27 -2.55
C SER A 492 -1.52 5.93 -3.26
N LEU A 493 -1.94 4.90 -2.53
CA LEU A 493 -2.24 3.58 -3.08
C LEU A 493 -3.37 3.61 -4.09
N THR A 494 -4.43 4.37 -3.83
CA THR A 494 -5.56 4.54 -4.76
C THR A 494 -5.08 5.12 -6.09
N LEU A 495 -4.28 6.18 -6.06
CA LEU A 495 -3.71 6.78 -7.28
C LEU A 495 -2.78 5.81 -8.02
N LYS A 496 -1.94 5.08 -7.29
CA LYS A 496 -1.02 4.08 -7.86
C LYS A 496 -1.78 2.96 -8.56
N CYS A 497 -2.80 2.41 -7.91
CA CYS A 497 -3.63 1.35 -8.47
C CYS A 497 -4.49 1.84 -9.64
N GLU A 498 -4.97 3.08 -9.62
CA GLU A 498 -5.71 3.68 -10.74
C GLU A 498 -4.83 3.80 -11.99
N ILE A 499 -3.58 4.29 -11.86
CA ILE A 499 -2.63 4.31 -12.98
C ILE A 499 -2.36 2.89 -13.49
N ALA A 500 -2.12 1.93 -12.60
CA ALA A 500 -1.88 0.54 -12.97
C ALA A 500 -3.08 -0.07 -13.71
N ALA A 501 -4.32 0.27 -13.30
CA ALA A 501 -5.54 -0.17 -13.97
C ALA A 501 -5.62 0.39 -15.39
N ARG A 502 -5.39 1.69 -15.59
CA ARG A 502 -5.42 2.33 -16.93
C ARG A 502 -4.35 1.77 -17.86
N ILE A 503 -3.14 1.49 -17.36
CA ILE A 503 -2.07 0.84 -18.15
C ILE A 503 -2.51 -0.56 -18.62
N ARG A 504 -3.20 -1.35 -17.76
CA ARG A 504 -3.76 -2.66 -18.14
C ARG A 504 -4.85 -2.55 -19.18
N GLU A 505 -5.81 -1.63 -18.98
CA GLU A 505 -6.93 -1.38 -19.91
C GLU A 505 -6.44 -0.93 -21.29
N ALA A 506 -5.34 -0.20 -21.34
CA ALA A 506 -4.68 0.19 -22.59
C ALA A 506 -3.77 -0.90 -23.20
N ASN A 507 -3.66 -2.09 -22.57
CA ASN A 507 -2.76 -3.18 -22.99
C ASN A 507 -1.28 -2.77 -23.09
N MET A 508 -0.82 -1.88 -22.19
CA MET A 508 0.52 -1.30 -22.21
C MET A 508 1.46 -1.84 -21.13
N VAL A 509 1.07 -2.89 -20.39
CA VAL A 509 1.83 -3.46 -19.26
C VAL A 509 3.25 -3.90 -19.64
N SER A 510 3.46 -4.35 -20.89
CA SER A 510 4.80 -4.72 -21.38
C SER A 510 5.75 -3.54 -21.64
N LYS A 511 5.23 -2.30 -21.69
CA LYS A 511 5.98 -1.09 -22.06
C LYS A 511 5.99 -0.03 -20.97
N LEU A 512 4.99 0.00 -20.11
CA LEU A 512 4.81 1.00 -19.07
C LEU A 512 4.50 0.34 -17.74
N ASP A 513 5.05 0.89 -16.68
CA ASP A 513 4.67 0.67 -15.30
C ASP A 513 4.44 2.02 -14.60
N VAL A 514 3.89 1.98 -13.39
CA VAL A 514 3.54 3.19 -12.63
C VAL A 514 4.77 4.06 -12.35
N THR A 515 5.90 3.44 -11.99
CA THR A 515 7.14 4.16 -11.68
C THR A 515 7.66 4.89 -12.90
N THR A 516 7.76 4.20 -14.03
CA THR A 516 8.17 4.79 -15.32
C THR A 516 7.26 5.95 -15.73
N CYS A 517 5.94 5.84 -15.50
CA CYS A 517 5.01 6.94 -15.80
C CYS A 517 5.32 8.18 -14.95
N ILE A 518 5.49 8.03 -13.63
CA ILE A 518 5.76 9.15 -12.73
C ILE A 518 7.14 9.77 -13.00
N GLU A 519 8.19 8.96 -13.14
CA GLU A 519 9.54 9.43 -13.43
C GLU A 519 9.62 10.18 -14.75
N SER A 520 8.99 9.64 -15.79
CA SER A 520 8.94 10.33 -17.10
C SER A 520 8.19 11.65 -17.02
N MET A 521 7.04 11.70 -16.34
CA MET A 521 6.28 12.93 -16.17
C MET A 521 7.03 13.96 -15.32
N ASN A 522 7.81 13.55 -14.32
CA ASN A 522 8.64 14.45 -13.50
C ASN A 522 9.73 15.17 -14.31
N THR A 523 10.05 14.73 -15.53
CA THR A 523 10.93 15.47 -16.43
C THR A 523 10.32 16.80 -16.93
N ILE A 524 8.99 16.94 -16.85
CA ILE A 524 8.29 18.20 -17.13
C ILE A 524 8.41 19.07 -15.88
N GLY A 525 9.27 20.07 -15.92
CA GLY A 525 9.44 21.07 -14.86
C GLY A 525 8.60 22.32 -15.09
N ALA A 526 8.24 23.02 -14.03
CA ALA A 526 7.77 24.39 -14.06
C ALA A 526 8.89 25.33 -13.65
N ARG A 527 9.01 26.46 -14.33
CA ARG A 527 9.94 27.56 -14.01
C ARG A 527 9.19 28.87 -13.95
N LYS A 528 9.39 29.61 -12.87
CA LYS A 528 8.79 30.93 -12.66
C LYS A 528 9.84 32.02 -12.69
N TYR A 529 9.61 33.02 -13.50
CA TYR A 529 10.44 34.21 -13.67
C TYR A 529 9.59 35.45 -13.35
N GLY A 530 9.61 35.93 -12.13
CA GLY A 530 8.70 36.98 -11.70
C GLY A 530 7.24 36.50 -11.80
N ASP A 531 6.44 37.19 -12.62
CA ASP A 531 5.02 36.82 -12.81
C ASP A 531 4.78 35.83 -13.97
N VAL A 532 5.82 35.41 -14.68
CA VAL A 532 5.70 34.49 -15.82
C VAL A 532 6.14 33.09 -15.46
N SER A 533 5.24 32.16 -15.59
CA SER A 533 5.53 30.71 -15.41
C SER A 533 5.59 30.00 -16.76
N ARG A 534 6.54 29.08 -16.94
CA ARG A 534 6.71 28.30 -18.18
C ARG A 534 6.99 26.83 -17.83
N LEU A 535 6.47 25.94 -18.68
CA LEU A 535 6.82 24.51 -18.67
C LEU A 535 8.14 24.30 -19.43
N THR A 536 8.87 23.27 -19.02
CA THR A 536 9.99 22.72 -19.80
C THR A 536 9.45 21.94 -21.01
N GLU A 537 10.33 21.41 -21.85
CA GLU A 537 9.96 20.59 -23.00
C GLU A 537 9.16 19.35 -22.58
N ILE A 538 8.10 19.06 -23.33
CA ILE A 538 7.26 17.87 -23.14
C ILE A 538 7.65 16.82 -24.16
N THR A 539 8.28 15.75 -23.70
CA THR A 539 8.79 14.68 -24.55
C THR A 539 7.68 13.87 -25.22
N LYS A 540 8.02 13.11 -26.26
CA LYS A 540 7.08 12.16 -26.88
C LYS A 540 6.57 11.12 -25.88
N GLN A 541 7.43 10.62 -24.98
CA GLN A 541 7.05 9.65 -23.95
C GLN A 541 6.00 10.22 -23.00
N CYS A 542 6.15 11.47 -22.54
CA CYS A 542 5.15 12.14 -21.70
C CYS A 542 3.80 12.25 -22.41
N ARG A 543 3.78 12.58 -23.71
CA ARG A 543 2.53 12.62 -24.50
C ARG A 543 1.87 11.25 -24.60
N THR A 544 2.65 10.20 -24.85
CA THR A 544 2.13 8.82 -24.87
C THR A 544 1.57 8.41 -23.50
N ILE A 545 2.22 8.77 -22.39
CA ILE A 545 1.72 8.50 -21.03
C ILE A 545 0.39 9.23 -20.80
N CYS A 546 0.29 10.50 -21.19
CA CYS A 546 -0.96 11.26 -21.06
C CYS A 546 -2.10 10.60 -21.87
N GLU A 547 -1.81 10.15 -23.10
CA GLU A 547 -2.78 9.43 -23.95
C GLU A 547 -3.25 8.13 -23.31
N VAL A 548 -2.33 7.27 -22.86
CA VAL A 548 -2.62 5.98 -22.21
C VAL A 548 -3.41 6.16 -20.91
N LEU A 549 -3.13 7.22 -20.17
CA LEU A 549 -3.80 7.49 -18.89
C LEU A 549 -5.04 8.39 -19.04
N HIS A 550 -5.44 8.73 -20.28
CA HIS A 550 -6.59 9.59 -20.59
C HIS A 550 -6.53 10.94 -19.86
N VAL A 551 -5.36 11.58 -19.89
CA VAL A 551 -5.09 12.89 -19.31
C VAL A 551 -4.62 13.82 -20.42
N ASP A 552 -5.09 15.07 -20.44
CA ASP A 552 -4.62 16.06 -21.37
C ASP A 552 -3.14 16.40 -21.13
N VAL A 553 -2.43 16.75 -22.21
CA VAL A 553 -1.05 17.20 -22.09
C VAL A 553 -1.04 18.61 -21.46
N PRO A 554 -0.22 18.87 -20.41
CA PRO A 554 -0.20 20.19 -19.79
C PRO A 554 0.25 21.28 -20.78
N THR A 555 -0.48 22.39 -20.84
CA THR A 555 -0.20 23.52 -21.72
C THR A 555 0.29 24.75 -20.97
N GLU A 556 0.01 24.82 -19.67
CA GLU A 556 0.34 25.94 -18.80
C GLU A 556 0.71 25.47 -17.38
N VAL A 557 1.38 26.33 -16.63
CA VAL A 557 1.67 26.09 -15.21
C VAL A 557 0.48 26.56 -14.40
N ARG A 558 -0.06 25.67 -13.56
CA ARG A 558 -1.17 25.96 -12.65
C ARG A 558 -0.64 26.22 -11.24
N GLU A 559 -1.25 27.17 -10.55
CA GLU A 559 -0.94 27.52 -9.15
C GLU A 559 -2.23 27.73 -8.35
N ASN A 560 -2.18 27.53 -7.04
CA ASN A 560 -3.28 27.74 -6.08
C ASN A 560 -4.58 27.03 -6.47
N ARG A 561 -4.46 25.81 -6.99
CA ARG A 561 -5.61 25.06 -7.48
C ARG A 561 -6.39 24.46 -6.31
N GLU A 562 -7.70 24.51 -6.37
CA GLU A 562 -8.55 23.75 -5.45
C GLU A 562 -8.57 22.26 -5.83
N ILE A 563 -8.73 21.38 -4.83
CA ILE A 563 -8.69 19.91 -5.03
C ILE A 563 -9.91 19.37 -5.77
N CYS A 564 -11.00 20.12 -5.80
CA CYS A 564 -12.20 19.83 -6.56
C CYS A 564 -12.87 21.13 -7.00
N ASP A 565 -13.78 21.07 -7.95
CA ASP A 565 -14.56 22.23 -8.39
C ASP A 565 -15.66 22.53 -7.37
N MET A 566 -15.58 23.69 -6.70
CA MET A 566 -16.49 24.10 -5.64
C MET A 566 -17.98 24.17 -6.09
N MET A 567 -18.24 24.35 -7.38
CA MET A 567 -19.60 24.36 -7.93
C MET A 567 -20.25 22.96 -8.04
N ALA A 568 -19.49 21.91 -7.83
CA ALA A 568 -19.96 20.52 -7.88
C ALA A 568 -20.32 19.93 -6.49
N LEU A 569 -20.23 20.74 -5.44
CA LEU A 569 -20.67 20.33 -4.11
C LEU A 569 -22.17 20.63 -3.98
N PRO A 570 -23.03 19.65 -3.60
CA PRO A 570 -24.45 19.86 -3.38
C PRO A 570 -24.73 20.81 -2.21
#